data_ce1c128e7211f509d4b20f485139aa8a
#
_entry.id   ce1c128e7211f509d4b20f485139aa8a
#
_cell.length_a   1.000
_cell.length_b   1.000
_cell.length_c   1.000
_cell.angle_alpha   90.00
_cell.angle_beta   90.00
_cell.angle_gamma   90.00
#
_symmetry.space_group_name_H-M   'P 1'
#
loop_
_entity.id
_entity.type
_entity.pdbx_description
1 polymer ?
#
loop_
_entity_poly.entity_id
_entity_poly.type
_entity_poly.pdbx_seq_one_letter_code
_entity_poly.pdbx_strand_id
1 'polypeptide(L)'
;MISNNKNELLALMKKELYTPVVGDILDQMGLYHQFLPQAIRPLREDMKLAGYAMTALMIDVYGEQKKPFGYLTEALDDLQQGEIYIASGGEMRCAYWGELLTATAKKRGAVGAVVNGWHRDTPQVLEQNWPVFSRGCYAQDSS
;
A
#
# COMPACT_ATOMS: atom_id res chain seq x y z
N MET A 1 24.76 8.00 10.16
CA MET A 1 24.06 7.98 11.47
C MET A 1 22.55 8.21 11.38
N ILE A 2 22.02 8.98 10.44
CA ILE A 2 20.56 9.21 10.32
C ILE A 2 19.78 7.98 9.81
N SER A 3 20.40 7.11 9.03
CA SER A 3 19.75 5.93 8.41
C SER A 3 19.39 4.83 9.43
N ASN A 4 20.25 4.55 10.40
CA ASN A 4 19.97 3.53 11.42
C ASN A 4 18.82 3.93 12.35
N ASN A 5 18.71 5.21 12.70
CA ASN A 5 17.68 5.72 13.60
C ASN A 5 16.25 5.60 12.98
N LYS A 6 16.10 5.80 11.66
CA LYS A 6 14.80 5.73 10.99
C LYS A 6 14.25 4.29 10.91
N ASN A 7 15.09 3.33 10.57
CA ASN A 7 14.68 1.92 10.49
C ASN A 7 14.36 1.35 11.89
N GLU A 8 15.13 1.72 12.90
CA GLU A 8 14.87 1.36 14.28
C GLU A 8 13.55 1.94 14.79
N LEU A 9 13.25 3.21 14.44
CA LEU A 9 12.00 3.86 14.78
C LEU A 9 10.80 3.12 14.15
N LEU A 10 10.85 2.81 12.85
CA LEU A 10 9.77 2.08 12.18
C LEU A 10 9.56 0.68 12.76
N ALA A 11 10.65 -0.02 13.10
CA ALA A 11 10.58 -1.33 13.76
C ALA A 11 9.93 -1.23 15.14
N LEU A 12 10.27 -0.20 15.92
CA LEU A 12 9.69 0.07 17.23
C LEU A 12 8.21 0.43 17.11
N MET A 13 7.84 1.29 16.16
CA MET A 13 6.44 1.64 15.89
C MET A 13 5.61 0.40 15.55
N LYS A 14 6.11 -0.46 14.67
CA LYS A 14 5.44 -1.70 14.27
C LYS A 14 5.27 -2.66 15.45
N LYS A 15 6.23 -2.69 16.37
CA LYS A 15 6.21 -3.58 17.55
C LYS A 15 5.27 -3.07 18.64
N GLU A 16 5.38 -1.81 19.01
CA GLU A 16 4.78 -1.27 20.23
C GLU A 16 3.45 -0.52 19.99
N LEU A 17 3.24 0.03 18.79
CA LEU A 17 2.05 0.84 18.49
C LEU A 17 0.97 0.04 17.78
N TYR A 18 -0.27 0.52 17.89
CA TYR A 18 -1.42 0.09 17.11
C TYR A 18 -2.27 1.31 16.76
N THR A 19 -3.03 1.22 15.67
CA THR A 19 -3.67 2.38 15.02
C THR A 19 -4.54 3.23 15.96
N PRO A 20 -5.40 2.68 16.85
CA PRO A 20 -6.17 3.50 17.79
C PRO A 20 -5.31 4.38 18.70
N VAL A 21 -4.25 3.84 19.29
CA VAL A 21 -3.34 4.63 20.13
C VAL A 21 -2.68 5.77 19.37
N VAL A 22 -2.26 5.51 18.14
CA VAL A 22 -1.69 6.55 17.27
C VAL A 22 -2.73 7.63 16.98
N GLY A 23 -3.98 7.24 16.70
CA GLY A 23 -5.09 8.17 16.49
C GLY A 23 -5.37 9.04 17.69
N ASP A 24 -5.46 8.46 18.89
CA ASP A 24 -5.71 9.18 20.13
C ASP A 24 -4.60 10.22 20.43
N ILE A 25 -3.36 9.86 20.14
CA ILE A 25 -2.22 10.79 20.31
C ILE A 25 -2.31 11.94 19.29
N LEU A 26 -2.63 11.64 18.03
CA LEU A 26 -2.79 12.65 16.99
C LEU A 26 -3.93 13.62 17.31
N ASP A 27 -5.05 13.11 17.83
CA ASP A 27 -6.18 13.95 18.30
C ASP A 27 -5.77 14.87 19.45
N GLN A 28 -5.00 14.38 20.42
CA GLN A 28 -4.43 15.21 21.50
C GLN A 28 -3.48 16.30 20.98
N MET A 29 -2.81 16.04 19.86
CA MET A 29 -1.96 17.03 19.18
C MET A 29 -2.75 18.01 18.30
N GLY A 30 -4.08 17.87 18.21
CA GLY A 30 -4.93 18.68 17.34
C GLY A 30 -4.89 18.28 15.87
N LEU A 31 -4.34 17.12 15.56
CA LEU A 31 -4.24 16.55 14.20
C LEU A 31 -5.40 15.57 13.97
N TYR A 32 -6.56 16.12 13.71
CA TYR A 32 -7.77 15.35 13.45
C TYR A 32 -7.81 14.77 12.02
N HIS A 33 -8.61 13.72 11.82
CA HIS A 33 -8.85 13.10 10.52
C HIS A 33 -7.61 12.46 9.87
N GLN A 34 -6.73 11.88 10.67
CA GLN A 34 -5.50 11.21 10.22
C GLN A 34 -5.71 9.72 9.90
N PHE A 35 -6.94 9.29 9.70
CA PHE A 35 -7.28 7.91 9.36
C PHE A 35 -7.58 7.75 7.88
N LEU A 36 -7.19 6.59 7.34
CA LEU A 36 -7.59 6.19 6.00
C LEU A 36 -9.11 5.91 5.94
N PRO A 37 -9.72 5.96 4.73
CA PRO A 37 -11.13 5.60 4.57
C PRO A 37 -11.45 4.23 5.16
N GLN A 38 -12.59 4.10 5.84
CA GLN A 38 -13.03 2.87 6.52
C GLN A 38 -13.09 1.63 5.60
N ALA A 39 -13.32 1.84 4.31
CA ALA A 39 -13.39 0.77 3.33
C ALA A 39 -12.02 0.13 3.04
N ILE A 40 -10.91 0.78 3.38
CA ILE A 40 -9.58 0.20 3.23
C ILE A 40 -9.32 -0.72 4.41
N ARG A 41 -9.15 -2.01 4.13
CA ARG A 41 -8.97 -3.06 5.12
C ARG A 41 -7.76 -3.92 4.81
N PRO A 42 -7.09 -4.47 5.82
CA PRO A 42 -6.07 -5.48 5.60
C PRO A 42 -6.68 -6.73 4.97
N LEU A 43 -5.92 -7.42 4.12
CA LEU A 43 -6.36 -8.70 3.55
C LEU A 43 -6.45 -9.80 4.61
N ARG A 44 -5.71 -9.66 5.71
CA ARG A 44 -5.76 -10.53 6.88
C ARG A 44 -5.66 -9.65 8.13
N GLU A 45 -6.47 -9.92 9.14
CA GLU A 45 -6.64 -9.05 10.32
C GLU A 45 -5.36 -8.81 11.13
N ASP A 46 -4.41 -9.74 11.08
CA ASP A 46 -3.13 -9.63 11.77
C ASP A 46 -2.09 -8.77 11.04
N MET A 47 -2.40 -8.31 9.82
CA MET A 47 -1.48 -7.47 9.05
C MET A 47 -1.27 -6.10 9.71
N LYS A 48 -0.02 -5.74 9.91
CA LYS A 48 0.42 -4.49 10.51
C LYS A 48 1.48 -3.85 9.62
N LEU A 49 1.39 -2.55 9.44
CA LEU A 49 2.22 -1.81 8.50
C LEU A 49 2.71 -0.50 9.13
N ALA A 50 4.00 -0.26 9.03
CA ALA A 50 4.63 1.02 9.35
C ALA A 50 5.80 1.26 8.38
N GLY A 51 5.83 2.41 7.74
CA GLY A 51 6.83 2.75 6.72
C GLY A 51 6.63 4.15 6.18
N TYR A 52 7.49 4.55 5.26
CA TYR A 52 7.37 5.82 4.54
C TYR A 52 6.45 5.67 3.34
N ALA A 53 5.64 6.70 3.08
CA ALA A 53 4.72 6.69 1.95
C ALA A 53 5.45 6.96 0.62
N MET A 54 5.36 6.02 -0.32
CA MET A 54 5.56 6.26 -1.75
C MET A 54 4.19 6.30 -2.41
N THR A 55 3.80 7.44 -2.94
CA THR A 55 2.44 7.68 -3.40
C THR A 55 2.31 7.58 -4.91
N ALA A 56 1.27 6.90 -5.39
CA ALA A 56 0.91 6.77 -6.79
C ALA A 56 -0.53 7.28 -7.02
N LEU A 57 -0.69 8.21 -7.95
CA LEU A 57 -2.00 8.66 -8.40
C LEU A 57 -2.46 7.79 -9.57
N MET A 58 -3.56 7.06 -9.35
CA MET A 58 -4.22 6.29 -10.39
C MET A 58 -5.13 7.20 -11.22
N ILE A 59 -5.06 7.04 -12.53
CA ILE A 59 -5.92 7.77 -13.47
C ILE A 59 -6.56 6.81 -14.47
N ASP A 60 -7.81 7.06 -14.84
CA ASP A 60 -8.45 6.33 -15.93
C ASP A 60 -7.92 6.80 -17.28
N VAL A 61 -7.59 5.86 -18.14
CA VAL A 61 -7.11 6.12 -19.49
C VAL A 61 -8.06 5.48 -20.49
N TYR A 62 -8.43 6.23 -21.52
CA TYR A 62 -9.36 5.78 -22.54
C TYR A 62 -8.63 5.56 -23.88
N GLY A 63 -8.96 4.47 -24.58
CA GLY A 63 -8.35 4.08 -25.85
C GLY A 63 -7.16 3.13 -25.69
N GLU A 64 -6.59 2.74 -26.83
CA GLU A 64 -5.45 1.82 -26.87
C GLU A 64 -4.20 2.42 -26.20
N GLN A 65 -3.63 1.69 -25.26
CA GLN A 65 -2.40 2.07 -24.60
C GLN A 65 -1.20 1.54 -25.37
N LYS A 66 -0.26 2.42 -25.72
CA LYS A 66 1.00 2.04 -26.38
C LYS A 66 1.95 1.29 -25.45
N LYS A 67 1.82 1.50 -24.12
CA LYS A 67 2.65 0.89 -23.09
C LYS A 67 1.77 0.06 -22.17
N PRO A 68 1.96 -1.27 -22.12
CA PRO A 68 1.24 -2.12 -21.18
C PRO A 68 1.45 -1.63 -19.75
N PHE A 69 0.38 -1.60 -18.96
CA PHE A 69 0.36 -1.12 -17.56
C PHE A 69 0.79 0.35 -17.34
N GLY A 70 0.97 1.13 -18.42
CA GLY A 70 1.32 2.54 -18.32
C GLY A 70 2.59 2.79 -17.49
N TYR A 71 2.49 3.64 -16.48
CA TYR A 71 3.59 3.98 -15.57
C TYR A 71 3.64 3.13 -14.29
N LEU A 72 2.79 2.11 -14.14
CA LEU A 72 2.72 1.28 -12.93
C LEU A 72 4.05 0.58 -12.64
N THR A 73 4.69 0.04 -13.67
CA THR A 73 5.98 -0.64 -13.53
C THR A 73 7.10 0.31 -13.12
N GLU A 74 7.09 1.55 -13.61
CA GLU A 74 8.04 2.58 -13.20
C GLU A 74 7.84 2.97 -11.73
N ALA A 75 6.59 3.17 -11.31
CA ALA A 75 6.28 3.44 -9.91
C ALA A 75 6.75 2.32 -8.97
N LEU A 76 6.65 1.06 -9.39
CA LEU A 76 7.21 -0.06 -8.62
C LEU A 76 8.74 -0.06 -8.60
N ASP A 77 9.36 0.34 -9.73
CA ASP A 77 10.82 0.42 -9.84
C ASP A 77 11.43 1.53 -8.97
N ASP A 78 10.67 2.59 -8.69
CA ASP A 78 11.07 3.71 -7.84
C ASP A 78 10.99 3.38 -6.33
N LEU A 79 10.31 2.29 -5.94
CA LEU A 79 10.18 1.88 -4.54
C LEU A 79 11.54 1.66 -3.88
N GLN A 80 11.69 2.21 -2.68
CA GLN A 80 12.87 2.09 -1.84
C GLN A 80 12.60 1.21 -0.61
N GLN A 81 13.68 0.76 0.02
CA GLN A 81 13.60 -0.02 1.25
C GLN A 81 12.86 0.74 2.37
N GLY A 82 11.89 0.08 2.99
CA GLY A 82 11.11 0.65 4.09
C GLY A 82 9.93 1.52 3.66
N GLU A 83 9.67 1.61 2.36
CA GLU A 83 8.51 2.33 1.84
C GLU A 83 7.24 1.47 1.79
N ILE A 84 6.11 2.16 1.83
CA ILE A 84 4.78 1.64 1.60
C ILE A 84 4.30 2.19 0.26
N TYR A 85 3.91 1.30 -0.67
CA TYR A 85 3.22 1.72 -1.88
C TYR A 85 1.80 2.17 -1.53
N ILE A 86 1.45 3.43 -1.81
CA ILE A 86 0.11 3.96 -1.54
C ILE A 86 -0.50 4.45 -2.85
N ALA A 87 -1.57 3.78 -3.30
CA ALA A 87 -2.27 4.13 -4.53
C ALA A 87 -3.68 4.63 -4.26
N SER A 88 -4.07 5.71 -4.92
CA SER A 88 -5.42 6.28 -4.88
C SER A 88 -5.74 7.01 -6.18
N GLY A 89 -7.02 7.17 -6.48
CA GLY A 89 -7.50 7.83 -7.69
C GLY A 89 -8.24 6.88 -8.63
N GLY A 90 -8.57 7.34 -9.82
CA GLY A 90 -9.35 6.61 -10.82
C GLY A 90 -10.77 6.27 -10.35
N GLU A 91 -11.55 5.63 -11.23
CA GLU A 91 -12.93 5.22 -10.94
C GLU A 91 -13.05 3.80 -10.37
N MET A 92 -11.92 3.19 -9.98
CA MET A 92 -11.85 1.84 -9.41
C MET A 92 -12.53 0.75 -10.28
N ARG A 93 -12.40 0.86 -11.60
CA ARG A 93 -12.99 -0.07 -12.57
C ARG A 93 -12.24 -1.40 -12.67
N CYS A 94 -11.04 -1.47 -12.12
CA CYS A 94 -10.14 -2.62 -12.18
C CYS A 94 -9.41 -2.80 -10.86
N ALA A 95 -8.71 -3.93 -10.72
CA ALA A 95 -7.80 -4.17 -9.62
C ALA A 95 -6.50 -3.37 -9.83
N TYR A 96 -6.09 -2.64 -8.79
CA TYR A 96 -4.86 -1.85 -8.77
C TYR A 96 -3.68 -2.61 -8.18
N TRP A 97 -3.95 -3.80 -7.62
CA TRP A 97 -2.94 -4.61 -6.93
C TRP A 97 -3.18 -6.11 -7.13
N GLY A 98 -2.10 -6.89 -7.11
CA GLY A 98 -2.16 -8.33 -7.25
C GLY A 98 -0.84 -9.03 -6.89
N GLU A 99 -0.73 -10.31 -7.25
CA GLU A 99 0.39 -11.18 -6.93
C GLU A 99 1.73 -10.63 -7.45
N LEU A 100 1.81 -10.28 -8.72
CA LEU A 100 3.07 -9.86 -9.37
C LEU A 100 3.58 -8.53 -8.80
N LEU A 101 2.68 -7.59 -8.51
CA LEU A 101 3.04 -6.32 -7.89
C LEU A 101 3.54 -6.53 -6.46
N THR A 102 2.91 -7.43 -5.72
CA THR A 102 3.35 -7.82 -4.37
C THR A 102 4.77 -8.38 -4.40
N ALA A 103 5.06 -9.33 -5.30
CA ALA A 103 6.37 -9.93 -5.43
C ALA A 103 7.44 -8.89 -5.82
N THR A 104 7.10 -7.98 -6.74
CA THR A 104 8.01 -6.92 -7.20
C THR A 104 8.31 -5.92 -6.09
N ALA A 105 7.27 -5.38 -5.43
CA ALA A 105 7.43 -4.42 -4.35
C ALA A 105 8.22 -5.01 -3.17
N LYS A 106 7.93 -6.25 -2.80
CA LYS A 106 8.68 -6.99 -1.77
C LYS A 106 10.15 -7.14 -2.12
N LYS A 107 10.47 -7.47 -3.38
CA LYS A 107 11.84 -7.58 -3.88
C LYS A 107 12.58 -6.24 -3.85
N ARG A 108 11.89 -5.13 -4.04
CA ARG A 108 12.43 -3.76 -3.92
C ARG A 108 12.69 -3.33 -2.48
N GLY A 109 12.22 -4.11 -1.51
CA GLY A 109 12.38 -3.81 -0.08
C GLY A 109 11.26 -2.96 0.50
N ALA A 110 10.18 -2.74 -0.24
CA ALA A 110 8.97 -2.14 0.29
C ALA A 110 8.35 -3.03 1.36
N VAL A 111 7.68 -2.43 2.34
CA VAL A 111 7.19 -3.15 3.53
C VAL A 111 5.70 -3.44 3.49
N GLY A 112 4.97 -2.93 2.52
CA GLY A 112 3.56 -3.19 2.32
C GLY A 112 2.93 -2.29 1.25
N ALA A 113 1.66 -2.55 0.95
CA ALA A 113 0.85 -1.73 0.07
C ALA A 113 -0.48 -1.33 0.70
N VAL A 114 -0.90 -0.10 0.41
CA VAL A 114 -2.22 0.44 0.75
C VAL A 114 -2.85 0.94 -0.53
N VAL A 115 -3.96 0.32 -0.93
CA VAL A 115 -4.60 0.60 -2.22
C VAL A 115 -6.03 1.08 -1.98
N ASN A 116 -6.28 2.35 -2.26
CA ASN A 116 -7.65 2.88 -2.25
C ASN A 116 -8.41 2.42 -3.50
N GLY A 117 -8.56 1.11 -3.65
CA GLY A 117 -9.14 0.41 -4.79
C GLY A 117 -9.18 -1.10 -4.55
N TRP A 118 -9.32 -1.85 -5.60
CA TRP A 118 -9.44 -3.31 -5.55
C TRP A 118 -8.09 -4.01 -5.71
N HIS A 119 -7.99 -5.21 -5.13
CA HIS A 119 -6.92 -6.17 -5.43
C HIS A 119 -7.47 -7.41 -6.12
N ARG A 120 -6.60 -8.22 -6.70
CA ARG A 120 -6.89 -9.57 -7.20
C ARG A 120 -5.85 -10.58 -6.69
N ASP A 121 -5.98 -11.84 -7.07
CA ASP A 121 -5.02 -12.91 -6.70
C ASP A 121 -4.87 -13.08 -5.18
N THR A 122 -5.99 -12.95 -4.45
CA THR A 122 -5.98 -12.93 -2.97
C THR A 122 -5.18 -14.07 -2.34
N PRO A 123 -5.37 -15.36 -2.75
CA PRO A 123 -4.60 -16.47 -2.18
C PRO A 123 -3.09 -16.29 -2.38
N GLN A 124 -2.66 -15.97 -3.59
CA GLN A 124 -1.25 -15.81 -3.95
C GLN A 124 -0.60 -14.59 -3.26
N VAL A 125 -1.37 -13.52 -3.08
CA VAL A 125 -0.92 -12.35 -2.28
C VAL A 125 -0.73 -12.74 -0.82
N LEU A 126 -1.65 -13.49 -0.24
CA LEU A 126 -1.58 -13.95 1.16
C LEU A 126 -0.42 -14.92 1.40
N GLU A 127 -0.13 -15.83 0.45
CA GLU A 127 1.00 -16.76 0.49
C GLU A 127 2.35 -16.06 0.61
N GLN A 128 2.46 -14.84 0.07
CA GLN A 128 3.69 -14.06 0.16
C GLN A 128 3.96 -13.48 1.56
N ASN A 129 2.99 -13.59 2.48
CA ASN A 129 3.07 -13.09 3.86
C ASN A 129 3.60 -11.64 3.93
N TRP A 130 3.03 -10.77 3.12
CA TRP A 130 3.41 -9.37 3.00
C TRP A 130 2.16 -8.47 3.11
N PRO A 131 2.18 -7.41 3.94
CA PRO A 131 0.98 -6.65 4.26
C PRO A 131 0.40 -5.91 3.06
N VAL A 132 -0.88 -6.17 2.77
CA VAL A 132 -1.67 -5.46 1.75
C VAL A 132 -3.00 -5.02 2.36
N PHE A 133 -3.37 -3.78 2.09
CA PHE A 133 -4.63 -3.16 2.50
C PHE A 133 -5.35 -2.65 1.26
N SER A 134 -6.63 -2.96 1.13
CA SER A 134 -7.45 -2.56 -0.03
C SER A 134 -8.93 -2.43 0.34
N ARG A 135 -9.76 -2.05 -0.62
CA ARG A 135 -11.22 -2.01 -0.45
C ARG A 135 -11.89 -3.38 -0.61
N GLY A 136 -11.17 -4.37 -1.14
CA GLY A 136 -11.68 -5.71 -1.43
C GLY A 136 -11.10 -6.27 -2.72
N CYS A 137 -11.63 -7.41 -3.18
CA CYS A 137 -11.17 -8.08 -4.38
C CYS A 137 -12.07 -7.80 -5.59
N TYR A 138 -11.44 -7.69 -6.76
CA TYR A 138 -12.10 -7.57 -8.06
C TYR A 138 -11.23 -8.15 -9.15
N ALA A 139 -11.81 -8.94 -10.06
CA ALA A 139 -11.03 -9.75 -11.01
C ALA A 139 -10.47 -8.96 -12.21
N GLN A 140 -11.10 -7.83 -12.59
CA GLN A 140 -10.72 -7.07 -13.78
C GLN A 140 -9.28 -6.54 -13.67
N ASP A 141 -8.46 -6.82 -14.68
CA ASP A 141 -7.10 -6.29 -14.78
C ASP A 141 -7.09 -4.79 -15.12
N SER A 142 -6.00 -4.14 -14.79
CA SER A 142 -5.73 -2.72 -15.10
C SER A 142 -5.07 -2.48 -16.46
N SER A 143 -4.83 -3.54 -17.24
CA SER A 143 -4.23 -3.46 -18.60
C SER A 143 -5.23 -3.02 -19.64
#